data_686184aae72d95d8b71af510f33389e5
#
_entry.id   686184aae72d95d8b71af510f33389e5
#
_cell.length_a   1.000
_cell.length_b   1.000
_cell.length_c   1.000
_cell.angle_alpha   90.00
_cell.angle_beta   90.00
_cell.angle_gamma   90.00
#
_symmetry.space_group_name_H-M   'P 1'
#
loop_
_entity.id
_entity.type
_entity.pdbx_description
1 polymer ?
#
loop_
_entity_poly.entity_id
_entity_poly.type
_entity_poly.pdbx_seq_one_letter_code
_entity_poly.pdbx_strand_id
1 'polypeptide(L)'
;KYQQLREGAYSDIAEFFRLARELGLLAIVRPGPFICAEWEGGGLPAWLKNDFDEELKGLQLRCDNPPFMSRCEKYLTALFSEIRPYFLGNGGNIVMMQVENEYGSYGNDKVYLKKLVDIYRKNGVDAVLFTTDGGGDATVFAGNFPEECLTTLTFGSGVKKGMNRLTQL
;
A
#
# COMPACT_ATOMS: atom_id res chain seq x y z
N LYS A 1 -6.53 19.47 11.30
CA LYS A 1 -7.53 18.69 10.53
C LYS A 1 -7.44 17.18 10.78
N TYR A 2 -6.23 16.61 10.91
CA TYR A 2 -6.07 15.19 11.26
C TYR A 2 -6.54 14.85 12.69
N GLN A 3 -6.40 15.73 13.64
CA GLN A 3 -6.89 15.55 15.01
C GLN A 3 -8.43 15.51 15.08
N GLN A 4 -9.13 16.27 14.25
CA GLN A 4 -10.60 16.28 14.22
C GLN A 4 -11.21 14.99 13.63
N LEU A 5 -10.45 14.22 12.83
CA LEU A 5 -10.87 12.91 12.36
C LEU A 5 -10.76 11.82 13.45
N ARG A 6 -9.98 12.05 14.50
CA ARG A 6 -9.86 11.14 15.65
C ARG A 6 -11.08 11.15 16.58
N GLU A 7 -11.92 12.16 16.53
CA GLU A 7 -13.08 12.29 17.43
C GLU A 7 -14.33 11.51 16.97
N GLY A 8 -14.29 10.90 15.79
CA GLY A 8 -15.36 10.04 15.29
C GLY A 8 -14.97 8.56 15.30
N ALA A 9 -15.72 7.71 15.97
CA ALA A 9 -15.48 6.27 16.12
C ALA A 9 -15.28 5.50 14.79
N TYR A 10 -15.49 6.11 13.63
CA TYR A 10 -15.36 5.50 12.30
C TYR A 10 -14.01 5.71 11.64
N SER A 11 -13.10 6.48 12.25
CA SER A 11 -11.79 6.80 11.68
C SER A 11 -10.61 6.31 12.53
N ASP A 12 -10.87 5.54 13.58
CA ASP A 12 -9.84 4.98 14.45
C ASP A 12 -9.40 3.61 13.92
N ILE A 13 -8.34 3.62 13.11
CA ILE A 13 -7.79 2.39 12.52
C ILE A 13 -7.23 1.44 13.59
N ALA A 14 -6.70 1.96 14.68
CA ALA A 14 -6.17 1.15 15.77
C ALA A 14 -7.29 0.40 16.48
N GLU A 15 -8.42 1.06 16.72
CA GLU A 15 -9.61 0.44 17.29
C GLU A 15 -10.19 -0.64 16.38
N PHE A 16 -10.20 -0.42 15.07
CA PHE A 16 -10.60 -1.45 14.10
C PHE A 16 -9.77 -2.74 14.25
N PHE A 17 -8.44 -2.64 14.31
CA PHE A 17 -7.57 -3.81 14.47
C PHE A 17 -7.71 -4.44 15.85
N ARG A 18 -7.95 -3.65 16.90
CA ARG A 18 -8.22 -4.14 18.25
C ARG A 18 -9.45 -5.04 18.24
N LEU A 19 -10.56 -4.55 17.69
CA LEU A 19 -11.82 -5.32 17.60
C LEU A 19 -11.67 -6.57 16.73
N ALA A 20 -11.02 -6.46 15.57
CA ALA A 20 -10.76 -7.61 14.70
C ALA A 20 -9.96 -8.70 15.44
N ARG A 21 -8.93 -8.31 16.21
CA ARG A 21 -8.14 -9.24 17.02
C ARG A 21 -8.97 -9.91 18.11
N GLU A 22 -9.79 -9.17 18.82
CA GLU A 22 -10.67 -9.73 19.87
C GLU A 22 -11.66 -10.74 19.32
N LEU A 23 -12.10 -10.55 18.06
CA LEU A 23 -12.98 -11.50 17.36
C LEU A 23 -12.20 -12.67 16.73
N GLY A 24 -10.89 -12.76 16.91
CA GLY A 24 -10.06 -13.82 16.33
C GLY A 24 -9.86 -13.71 14.83
N LEU A 25 -10.08 -12.53 14.24
CA LEU A 25 -9.91 -12.28 12.81
C LEU A 25 -8.46 -11.91 12.48
N LEU A 26 -7.92 -12.50 11.43
CA LEU A 26 -6.69 -12.05 10.81
C LEU A 26 -6.97 -10.86 9.90
N ALA A 27 -5.97 -9.98 9.75
CA ALA A 27 -6.10 -8.77 8.97
C ALA A 27 -5.11 -8.73 7.79
N ILE A 28 -5.60 -8.33 6.63
CA ILE A 28 -4.81 -7.98 5.46
C ILE A 28 -4.94 -6.46 5.26
N VAL A 29 -3.83 -5.75 5.25
CA VAL A 29 -3.81 -4.29 5.19
C VAL A 29 -3.38 -3.81 3.81
N ARG A 30 -4.08 -2.81 3.29
CA ARG A 30 -3.77 -2.15 2.01
C ARG A 30 -3.48 -0.67 2.25
N PRO A 31 -2.28 -0.31 2.72
CA PRO A 31 -1.98 1.04 3.18
C PRO A 31 -1.67 2.04 2.05
N GLY A 32 -1.44 1.59 0.85
CA GLY A 32 -1.10 2.44 -0.28
C GLY A 32 0.41 2.58 -0.53
N PRO A 33 0.86 3.79 -0.94
CA PRO A 33 0.24 5.14 -0.87
C PRO A 33 -0.95 5.38 -1.79
N PHE A 34 -1.01 4.74 -2.95
CA PHE A 34 -2.18 4.72 -3.81
C PHE A 34 -3.04 3.50 -3.47
N ILE A 35 -4.32 3.71 -3.14
CA ILE A 35 -5.23 2.63 -2.70
C ILE A 35 -6.35 2.35 -3.69
N CYS A 36 -6.53 3.19 -4.71
CA CYS A 36 -7.67 3.20 -5.62
C CYS A 36 -9.01 3.41 -4.88
N ALA A 37 -9.61 2.36 -4.37
CA ALA A 37 -10.81 2.34 -3.51
C ALA A 37 -11.98 3.19 -4.06
N GLU A 38 -12.05 3.38 -5.38
CA GLU A 38 -13.06 4.23 -6.04
C GLU A 38 -13.12 5.65 -5.43
N TRP A 39 -11.98 6.13 -4.94
CA TRP A 39 -11.79 7.43 -4.32
C TRP A 39 -10.99 8.36 -5.24
N GLU A 40 -11.30 9.65 -5.20
CA GLU A 40 -10.59 10.65 -5.99
C GLU A 40 -9.07 10.57 -5.79
N GLY A 41 -8.33 10.62 -6.90
CA GLY A 41 -6.87 10.48 -6.86
C GLY A 41 -6.37 9.15 -6.31
N GLY A 42 -7.24 8.13 -6.17
CA GLY A 42 -6.89 6.86 -5.57
C GLY A 42 -6.45 6.96 -4.10
N GLY A 43 -6.98 7.97 -3.40
CA GLY A 43 -6.63 8.28 -2.01
C GLY A 43 -5.42 9.20 -1.84
N LEU A 44 -4.73 9.55 -2.93
CA LEU A 44 -3.67 10.56 -2.88
C LEU A 44 -4.28 11.95 -2.68
N PRO A 45 -3.83 12.74 -1.68
CA PRO A 45 -4.40 14.05 -1.41
C PRO A 45 -4.22 15.03 -2.58
N ALA A 46 -5.27 15.78 -2.91
CA ALA A 46 -5.25 16.75 -4.01
C ALA A 46 -4.16 17.84 -3.84
N TRP A 47 -3.81 18.17 -2.60
CA TRP A 47 -2.77 19.17 -2.33
C TRP A 47 -1.36 18.75 -2.78
N LEU A 48 -1.11 17.46 -3.07
CA LEU A 48 0.13 17.00 -3.70
C LEU A 48 0.38 17.59 -5.09
N LYS A 49 -0.67 18.12 -5.74
CA LYS A 49 -0.59 18.78 -7.04
C LYS A 49 -0.57 20.32 -6.91
N ASN A 50 -0.22 20.83 -5.74
CA ASN A 50 -0.15 22.27 -5.53
C ASN A 50 1.19 22.82 -6.03
N ASP A 51 1.19 23.38 -7.22
CA ASP A 51 2.38 23.96 -7.88
C ASP A 51 2.94 25.21 -7.17
N PHE A 52 2.22 25.76 -6.20
CA PHE A 52 2.66 26.91 -5.40
C PHE A 52 3.46 26.50 -4.14
N ASP A 53 3.50 25.20 -3.82
CA ASP A 53 4.29 24.68 -2.70
C ASP A 53 5.70 24.30 -3.20
N GLU A 54 6.71 25.05 -2.80
CA GLU A 54 8.11 24.82 -3.22
C GLU A 54 8.62 23.40 -2.82
N GLU A 55 8.10 22.81 -1.75
CA GLU A 55 8.44 21.43 -1.35
C GLU A 55 7.84 20.38 -2.29
N LEU A 56 6.84 20.75 -3.09
CA LEU A 56 6.15 19.88 -4.04
C LEU A 56 6.56 20.16 -5.49
N LYS A 57 7.46 21.11 -5.69
CA LYS A 57 7.92 21.49 -7.04
C LYS A 57 8.53 20.31 -7.77
N GLY A 58 8.00 20.03 -8.96
CA GLY A 58 8.43 18.88 -9.78
C GLY A 58 7.97 17.52 -9.23
N LEU A 59 6.99 17.49 -8.32
CA LEU A 59 6.42 16.26 -7.80
C LEU A 59 5.77 15.45 -8.94
N GLN A 60 6.18 14.20 -9.04
CA GLN A 60 5.57 13.20 -9.92
C GLN A 60 5.03 12.06 -9.04
N LEU A 61 3.79 11.70 -9.29
CA LEU A 61 3.10 10.68 -8.50
C LEU A 61 3.54 9.27 -8.89
N ARG A 62 3.53 8.35 -7.93
CA ARG A 62 3.70 6.91 -8.11
C ARG A 62 4.97 6.55 -8.91
N CYS A 63 6.08 7.16 -8.55
CA CYS A 63 7.41 6.86 -9.12
C CYS A 63 8.50 7.25 -8.12
N ASP A 64 9.76 6.90 -8.43
CA ASP A 64 10.94 7.31 -7.65
C ASP A 64 11.24 8.81 -7.84
N ASN A 65 10.35 9.62 -7.30
CA ASN A 65 10.45 11.07 -7.29
C ASN A 65 10.68 11.56 -5.86
N PRO A 66 11.79 12.23 -5.53
CA PRO A 66 12.14 12.57 -4.15
C PRO A 66 11.06 13.34 -3.38
N PRO A 67 10.41 14.39 -3.92
CA PRO A 67 9.28 15.03 -3.26
C PRO A 67 8.14 14.07 -2.92
N PHE A 68 7.75 13.21 -3.85
CA PHE A 68 6.69 12.22 -3.65
C PHE A 68 7.09 11.17 -2.61
N MET A 69 8.28 10.59 -2.71
CA MET A 69 8.78 9.59 -1.77
C MET A 69 8.88 10.11 -0.35
N SER A 70 9.29 11.36 -0.17
CA SER A 70 9.31 12.02 1.16
C SER A 70 7.90 12.07 1.77
N ARG A 71 6.87 12.35 0.98
CA ARG A 71 5.48 12.37 1.45
C ARG A 71 4.95 10.96 1.73
N CYS A 72 5.32 9.97 0.91
CA CYS A 72 5.00 8.57 1.16
C CYS A 72 5.61 8.08 2.48
N GLU A 73 6.89 8.35 2.72
CA GLU A 73 7.57 7.95 3.97
C GLU A 73 6.90 8.58 5.18
N LYS A 74 6.60 9.89 5.14
CA LYS A 74 5.92 10.59 6.23
C LYS A 74 4.55 9.99 6.53
N TYR A 75 3.75 9.73 5.50
CA TYR A 75 2.42 9.14 5.63
C TYR A 75 2.48 7.72 6.20
N LEU A 76 3.29 6.84 5.57
CA LEU A 76 3.39 5.44 5.97
C LEU A 76 3.99 5.29 7.38
N THR A 77 4.97 6.12 7.74
CA THR A 77 5.54 6.11 9.09
C THR A 77 4.49 6.47 10.14
N ALA A 78 3.66 7.48 9.87
CA ALA A 78 2.57 7.86 10.77
C ALA A 78 1.55 6.73 10.92
N LEU A 79 1.10 6.14 9.78
CA LEU A 79 0.16 5.04 9.78
C LEU A 79 0.71 3.81 10.53
N PHE A 80 1.94 3.40 10.22
CA PHE A 80 2.55 2.23 10.85
C PHE A 80 2.81 2.43 12.35
N SER A 81 3.05 3.66 12.80
CA SER A 81 3.10 3.98 14.22
C SER A 81 1.79 3.67 14.94
N GLU A 82 0.66 4.01 14.33
CA GLU A 82 -0.68 3.75 14.91
C GLU A 82 -1.01 2.25 14.97
N ILE A 83 -0.66 1.47 13.92
CA ILE A 83 -1.03 0.05 13.82
C ILE A 83 0.06 -0.90 14.28
N ARG A 84 1.21 -0.42 14.70
CA ARG A 84 2.34 -1.23 15.19
C ARG A 84 1.97 -2.27 16.26
N PRO A 85 1.08 -1.99 17.24
CA PRO A 85 0.67 -2.99 18.24
C PRO A 85 0.00 -4.23 17.63
N TYR A 86 -0.43 -4.15 16.37
CA TYR A 86 -1.13 -5.23 15.65
C TYR A 86 -0.23 -5.99 14.66
N PHE A 87 1.08 -5.69 14.59
CA PHE A 87 2.04 -6.49 13.84
C PHE A 87 2.26 -7.84 14.52
N LEU A 88 2.55 -8.88 13.74
CA LEU A 88 2.68 -10.26 14.24
C LEU A 88 3.69 -10.38 15.38
N GLY A 89 4.87 -9.79 15.23
CA GLY A 89 5.93 -9.79 16.25
C GLY A 89 5.54 -9.14 17.57
N ASN A 90 4.49 -8.33 17.58
CA ASN A 90 3.90 -7.70 18.76
C ASN A 90 2.64 -8.45 19.28
N GLY A 91 2.40 -9.68 18.80
CA GLY A 91 1.22 -10.46 19.14
C GLY A 91 -0.06 -9.96 18.49
N GLY A 92 0.06 -9.25 17.37
CA GLY A 92 -1.05 -8.71 16.60
C GLY A 92 -1.63 -9.69 15.59
N ASN A 93 -2.55 -9.20 14.78
CA ASN A 93 -3.33 -9.97 13.82
C ASN A 93 -3.15 -9.56 12.36
N ILE A 94 -2.24 -8.62 12.06
CA ILE A 94 -1.92 -8.21 10.69
C ILE A 94 -0.96 -9.22 10.08
N VAL A 95 -1.44 -10.06 9.17
CA VAL A 95 -0.67 -11.16 8.56
C VAL A 95 -0.09 -10.83 7.20
N MET A 96 -0.75 -9.96 6.45
CA MET A 96 -0.29 -9.55 5.11
C MET A 96 -0.46 -8.04 4.91
N MET A 97 0.41 -7.46 4.09
CA MET A 97 0.36 -6.04 3.80
C MET A 97 0.69 -5.77 2.33
N GLN A 98 -0.23 -5.10 1.63
CA GLN A 98 -0.07 -4.78 0.22
C GLN A 98 0.89 -3.60 0.05
N VAL A 99 1.78 -3.71 -0.93
CA VAL A 99 2.63 -2.60 -1.39
C VAL A 99 2.03 -2.03 -2.66
N GLU A 100 1.68 -0.74 -2.65
CA GLU A 100 1.03 -0.07 -3.76
C GLU A 100 -0.36 -0.66 -4.11
N ASN A 101 -0.93 -0.36 -5.27
CA ASN A 101 -2.16 -0.97 -5.77
C ASN A 101 -2.21 -0.95 -7.29
N GLU A 102 -2.30 -2.14 -7.89
CA GLU A 102 -2.38 -2.33 -9.35
C GLU A 102 -1.35 -1.47 -10.10
N TYR A 103 -0.12 -1.46 -9.57
CA TYR A 103 0.93 -0.56 -10.05
C TYR A 103 1.29 -0.82 -11.51
N GLY A 104 1.20 -2.06 -11.95
CA GLY A 104 1.49 -2.44 -13.33
C GLY A 104 0.53 -1.85 -14.37
N SER A 105 -0.64 -1.35 -13.95
CA SER A 105 -1.55 -0.59 -14.81
C SER A 105 -1.14 0.89 -14.94
N TYR A 106 -0.21 1.35 -14.10
CA TYR A 106 0.24 2.73 -14.06
C TYR A 106 1.69 2.90 -14.50
N GLY A 107 2.59 2.02 -14.06
CA GLY A 107 4.02 2.13 -14.29
C GLY A 107 4.78 0.83 -14.09
N ASN A 108 6.10 0.91 -14.14
CA ASN A 108 7.02 -0.23 -13.98
C ASN A 108 8.30 0.14 -13.21
N ASP A 109 8.27 1.20 -12.42
CA ASP A 109 9.43 1.70 -11.65
C ASP A 109 9.71 0.78 -10.46
N LYS A 110 10.63 -0.16 -10.65
CA LYS A 110 11.05 -1.11 -9.59
C LYS A 110 11.83 -0.42 -8.46
N VAL A 111 12.48 0.72 -8.73
CA VAL A 111 13.16 1.50 -7.69
C VAL A 111 12.15 2.10 -6.74
N TYR A 112 11.05 2.61 -7.26
CA TYR A 112 9.91 3.09 -6.47
C TYR A 112 9.33 1.99 -5.57
N LEU A 113 9.03 0.81 -6.12
CA LEU A 113 8.50 -0.33 -5.35
C LEU A 113 9.48 -0.76 -4.25
N LYS A 114 10.79 -0.86 -4.58
CA LYS A 114 11.83 -1.18 -3.60
C LYS A 114 11.86 -0.19 -2.45
N LYS A 115 11.83 1.10 -2.74
CA LYS A 115 11.82 2.16 -1.71
C LYS A 115 10.56 2.09 -0.83
N LEU A 116 9.40 1.74 -1.38
CA LEU A 116 8.22 1.50 -0.57
C LEU A 116 8.43 0.33 0.39
N VAL A 117 8.93 -0.81 -0.11
CA VAL A 117 9.26 -1.97 0.73
C VAL A 117 10.24 -1.58 1.84
N ASP A 118 11.28 -0.80 1.53
CA ASP A 118 12.24 -0.34 2.52
C ASP A 118 11.60 0.52 3.62
N ILE A 119 10.64 1.40 3.25
CA ILE A 119 9.86 2.17 4.22
C ILE A 119 9.05 1.23 5.14
N TYR A 120 8.40 0.20 4.60
CA TYR A 120 7.67 -0.78 5.40
C TYR A 120 8.60 -1.48 6.41
N ARG A 121 9.71 -2.03 5.93
CA ARG A 121 10.67 -2.77 6.77
C ARG A 121 11.34 -1.87 7.82
N LYS A 122 11.72 -0.66 7.45
CA LYS A 122 12.28 0.36 8.36
C LYS A 122 11.31 0.69 9.51
N ASN A 123 10.00 0.63 9.26
CA ASN A 123 8.97 0.86 10.28
C ASN A 123 8.59 -0.40 11.07
N GLY A 124 9.30 -1.51 10.87
CA GLY A 124 9.12 -2.75 11.63
C GLY A 124 7.96 -3.62 11.15
N VAL A 125 7.47 -3.42 9.93
CA VAL A 125 6.46 -4.29 9.33
C VAL A 125 7.06 -5.68 9.11
N ASP A 126 6.52 -6.68 9.79
CA ASP A 126 6.93 -8.09 9.76
C ASP A 126 5.93 -9.00 9.01
N ALA A 127 4.82 -8.44 8.56
CA ALA A 127 3.83 -9.12 7.74
C ALA A 127 4.40 -9.57 6.39
N VAL A 128 3.75 -10.56 5.77
CA VAL A 128 4.03 -10.93 4.37
C VAL A 128 3.65 -9.75 3.47
N LEU A 129 4.63 -9.22 2.74
CA LEU A 129 4.36 -8.17 1.75
C LEU A 129 3.88 -8.80 0.44
N PHE A 130 2.95 -8.14 -0.23
CA PHE A 130 2.47 -8.59 -1.53
C PHE A 130 2.15 -7.41 -2.45
N THR A 131 2.27 -7.65 -3.76
CA THR A 131 1.74 -6.77 -4.81
C THR A 131 0.51 -7.41 -5.42
N THR A 132 -0.40 -6.60 -5.94
CA THR A 132 -1.61 -7.06 -6.62
C THR A 132 -1.78 -6.30 -7.93
N ASP A 133 -1.94 -7.01 -9.03
CA ASP A 133 -2.17 -6.43 -10.35
C ASP A 133 -3.32 -7.13 -11.09
N GLY A 134 -3.83 -6.50 -12.14
CA GLY A 134 -4.79 -7.13 -13.04
C GLY A 134 -4.15 -8.32 -13.80
N GLY A 135 -4.95 -9.33 -14.18
CA GLY A 135 -4.48 -10.57 -14.81
C GLY A 135 -3.96 -10.43 -16.24
N GLY A 136 -3.61 -9.24 -16.72
CA GLY A 136 -2.97 -9.01 -18.02
C GLY A 136 -1.45 -9.22 -17.95
N ASP A 137 -0.82 -9.74 -19.01
CA ASP A 137 0.62 -10.02 -19.03
C ASP A 137 1.45 -8.81 -18.69
N ALA A 138 1.22 -7.72 -19.42
CA ALA A 138 2.00 -6.49 -19.26
C ALA A 138 1.85 -5.90 -17.84
N THR A 139 0.65 -5.95 -17.27
CA THR A 139 0.39 -5.38 -15.94
C THR A 139 1.05 -6.19 -14.83
N VAL A 140 0.98 -7.52 -14.90
CA VAL A 140 1.59 -8.39 -13.88
C VAL A 140 3.11 -8.20 -13.83
N PHE A 141 3.79 -8.25 -14.98
CA PHE A 141 5.24 -8.08 -15.01
C PHE A 141 5.69 -6.65 -14.69
N ALA A 142 4.87 -5.65 -15.02
CA ALA A 142 5.18 -4.26 -14.68
C ALA A 142 5.02 -3.98 -13.19
N GLY A 143 3.97 -4.52 -12.54
CA GLY A 143 3.62 -4.20 -11.16
C GLY A 143 4.19 -5.12 -10.10
N ASN A 144 4.60 -6.35 -10.45
CA ASN A 144 5.12 -7.31 -9.48
C ASN A 144 6.51 -6.91 -8.94
N PHE A 145 6.86 -7.46 -7.77
CA PHE A 145 8.19 -7.32 -7.17
C PHE A 145 8.56 -8.61 -6.42
N PRO A 146 8.80 -9.71 -7.17
CA PRO A 146 8.91 -11.05 -6.61
C PRO A 146 10.13 -11.25 -5.69
N GLU A 147 11.13 -10.37 -5.77
CA GLU A 147 12.32 -10.42 -4.92
C GLU A 147 11.98 -10.21 -3.44
N GLU A 148 10.92 -9.45 -3.14
CA GLU A 148 10.56 -9.10 -1.75
C GLU A 148 9.06 -9.18 -1.45
N CYS A 149 8.22 -9.37 -2.47
CA CYS A 149 6.75 -9.38 -2.35
C CYS A 149 6.15 -10.62 -3.01
N LEU A 150 5.18 -11.23 -2.36
CA LEU A 150 4.33 -12.23 -2.98
C LEU A 150 3.54 -11.57 -4.12
N THR A 151 3.63 -12.12 -5.32
CA THR A 151 2.82 -11.65 -6.45
C THR A 151 1.41 -12.22 -6.35
N THR A 152 0.41 -11.34 -6.39
CA THR A 152 -1.01 -11.73 -6.42
C THR A 152 -1.74 -11.08 -7.58
N LEU A 153 -2.91 -11.60 -7.92
CA LEU A 153 -3.73 -11.07 -9.01
C LEU A 153 -5.14 -10.71 -8.54
N THR A 154 -5.67 -9.63 -9.10
CA THR A 154 -7.07 -9.24 -8.99
C THR A 154 -7.76 -9.45 -10.34
N PHE A 155 -8.87 -10.17 -10.35
CA PHE A 155 -9.68 -10.36 -11.56
C PHE A 155 -11.15 -10.59 -11.22
N GLY A 156 -12.05 -9.97 -11.99
CA GLY A 156 -13.49 -10.22 -11.92
C GLY A 156 -13.93 -11.36 -12.85
N SER A 157 -13.13 -11.64 -13.91
CA SER A 157 -13.39 -12.69 -14.89
C SER A 157 -12.05 -13.23 -15.42
N GLY A 158 -12.08 -14.36 -16.16
CA GLY A 158 -10.86 -14.90 -16.77
C GLY A 158 -9.89 -15.56 -15.79
N VAL A 159 -10.38 -16.09 -14.67
CA VAL A 159 -9.59 -16.74 -13.60
C VAL A 159 -8.56 -17.74 -14.15
N LYS A 160 -8.97 -18.63 -15.05
CA LYS A 160 -8.08 -19.65 -15.64
C LYS A 160 -6.86 -19.02 -16.35
N LYS A 161 -7.09 -17.92 -17.08
CA LYS A 161 -6.00 -17.19 -17.75
C LYS A 161 -5.07 -16.54 -16.73
N GLY A 162 -5.63 -15.89 -15.69
CA GLY A 162 -4.85 -15.30 -14.62
C GLY A 162 -4.01 -16.33 -13.86
N MET A 163 -4.59 -17.48 -13.49
CA MET A 163 -3.87 -18.55 -12.79
C MET A 163 -2.71 -19.12 -13.61
N ASN A 164 -2.89 -19.33 -14.91
CA ASN A 164 -1.82 -19.76 -15.79
C ASN A 164 -0.64 -18.77 -15.84
N ARG A 165 -0.88 -17.50 -15.54
CA ARG A 165 0.16 -16.46 -15.46
C ARG A 165 1.01 -16.58 -14.21
N LEU A 166 0.37 -16.77 -13.06
CA LEU A 166 1.09 -16.93 -11.80
C LEU A 166 2.07 -18.12 -11.83
N THR A 167 1.77 -19.14 -12.64
CA THR A 167 2.67 -20.29 -12.80
C THR A 167 3.87 -20.02 -13.72
N GLN A 168 3.95 -18.86 -14.34
CA GLN A 168 5.04 -18.43 -15.24
C GLN A 168 5.97 -17.39 -14.58
N LEU A 169 5.63 -16.92 -13.38
CA LEU A 169 6.42 -16.02 -12.56
C LEU A 169 7.35 -16.79 -11.63
#